data_1b658bff1659d7f1ff5f178f2ed9748b
#
_entry.id   1b658bff1659d7f1ff5f178f2ed9748b
#
_cell.length_a   1.000
_cell.length_b   1.000
_cell.length_c   1.000
_cell.angle_alpha   90.00
_cell.angle_beta   90.00
_cell.angle_gamma   90.00
#
_symmetry.space_group_name_H-M   'P 1'
#
loop_
_entity.id
_entity.type
_entity.pdbx_description
1 polymer ?
#
loop_
_entity_poly.entity_id
_entity_poly.type
_entity_poly.pdbx_seq_one_letter_code
_entity_poly.pdbx_strand_id
1 'polypeptide(L)'
;MRTLGKLSTSFAAAAAIGLTLAACTGSGSNGNSSASLAAASGGNGCPSAGQNSNVVAPAGYKVCLFAAATTTASHPDNVVVSGSDVFIGWQNITAKDGTDTKTSTITQYTTAGKPVHSWSVIGHTDGMRFDPSTHLLWVMCNEDGKPRLYTIDTTTKAVKHIILPPTPHGGGFDDVQIVGGKVFIDASNPTLTAAGKNPNPSLYSVVLSGNTAKLTNVLSGQPKATTINLPATSTTLNLTDPDSMMIGPNGELVLDSQGDSEMLFITSPGTPQQSVKVLSVGTQVDDTVFVPGSKGCLLVADNNSGVFSICSSVWVPGSAMTAAPSDSTVIGFVGTLNLSTGQIQPLITGLQNPHGMAWLPR
;
A
#
# COMPACT_ATOMS: atom_id res chain seq x y z
N MET A 1 4.07 43.49 -39.61
CA MET A 1 5.18 43.27 -40.56
C MET A 1 6.26 42.43 -39.91
N ARG A 2 6.66 41.35 -40.61
CA ARG A 2 7.80 40.41 -40.41
C ARG A 2 7.66 39.44 -39.21
N THR A 3 7.55 38.20 -39.40
CA THR A 3 7.85 37.03 -40.27
C THR A 3 8.58 36.02 -39.42
N LEU A 4 7.93 34.87 -39.25
CA LEU A 4 8.33 33.48 -39.40
C LEU A 4 9.82 33.11 -39.22
N GLY A 5 10.06 32.11 -38.41
CA GLY A 5 11.23 31.25 -38.39
C GLY A 5 10.87 29.82 -38.00
N LYS A 6 10.63 28.97 -38.99
CA LYS A 6 10.62 27.49 -38.87
C LYS A 6 12.04 26.98 -39.02
N LEU A 7 12.42 25.94 -38.26
CA LEU A 7 13.42 24.92 -38.63
C LEU A 7 13.14 23.71 -37.73
N SER A 8 12.71 22.59 -38.22
CA SER A 8 13.22 21.49 -39.04
C SER A 8 14.00 20.45 -38.23
N THR A 9 13.35 19.38 -37.96
CA THR A 9 13.65 17.92 -38.01
C THR A 9 15.09 17.47 -38.22
N SER A 10 15.53 16.55 -37.37
CA SER A 10 16.59 15.60 -37.72
C SER A 10 16.20 14.21 -37.25
N PHE A 11 16.06 13.32 -38.19
CA PHE A 11 15.95 11.87 -38.03
C PHE A 11 17.32 11.29 -37.69
N ALA A 12 17.38 10.38 -36.71
CA ALA A 12 18.51 9.47 -36.52
C ALA A 12 18.03 8.03 -36.72
N ALA A 13 18.69 7.35 -37.63
CA ALA A 13 18.39 6.00 -38.05
C ALA A 13 18.85 4.96 -37.00
N ALA A 14 18.00 3.98 -36.73
CA ALA A 14 18.33 2.79 -35.94
C ALA A 14 18.90 1.72 -36.86
N ALA A 15 20.09 1.20 -36.52
CA ALA A 15 20.68 0.03 -37.16
C ALA A 15 20.14 -1.26 -36.50
N ALA A 16 19.52 -2.10 -37.32
CA ALA A 16 19.10 -3.45 -36.91
C ALA A 16 20.30 -4.41 -37.00
N ILE A 17 20.62 -5.06 -35.89
CA ILE A 17 21.53 -6.20 -35.87
C ILE A 17 20.67 -7.46 -35.82
N GLY A 18 20.71 -8.24 -36.88
CA GLY A 18 20.07 -9.53 -36.97
C GLY A 18 20.87 -10.59 -36.25
N LEU A 19 20.24 -11.32 -35.32
CA LEU A 19 20.77 -12.55 -34.74
C LEU A 19 20.00 -13.74 -35.29
N THR A 20 20.69 -14.63 -35.98
CA THR A 20 20.18 -15.89 -36.53
C THR A 20 19.94 -16.89 -35.40
N LEU A 21 18.70 -17.40 -35.30
CA LEU A 21 18.36 -18.56 -34.48
C LEU A 21 18.74 -19.85 -35.21
N ALA A 22 19.54 -20.68 -34.57
CA ALA A 22 19.72 -22.08 -34.93
C ALA A 22 18.59 -22.91 -34.29
N ALA A 23 17.78 -23.54 -35.12
CA ALA A 23 16.76 -24.47 -34.68
C ALA A 23 17.38 -25.85 -34.40
N CYS A 24 17.22 -26.34 -33.17
CA CYS A 24 17.38 -27.76 -32.84
C CYS A 24 16.00 -28.39 -32.72
N THR A 25 15.65 -29.22 -33.70
CA THR A 25 14.48 -30.11 -33.65
C THR A 25 14.77 -31.31 -32.76
N GLY A 26 14.01 -31.46 -31.70
CA GLY A 26 13.97 -32.67 -30.88
C GLY A 26 12.49 -33.05 -30.64
N SER A 27 12.05 -34.11 -31.28
CA SER A 27 10.74 -34.76 -31.11
C SER A 27 10.70 -35.59 -29.83
N GLY A 28 9.59 -35.56 -29.10
CA GLY A 28 9.28 -36.67 -28.22
C GLY A 28 8.44 -36.32 -26.97
N SER A 29 7.23 -36.86 -27.04
CA SER A 29 6.34 -37.34 -25.97
C SER A 29 5.45 -36.39 -25.20
N ASN A 30 4.15 -36.58 -25.44
CA ASN A 30 3.04 -36.16 -24.60
C ASN A 30 3.20 -36.64 -23.16
N GLY A 31 3.22 -35.69 -22.23
CA GLY A 31 3.05 -35.96 -20.82
C GLY A 31 2.13 -34.88 -20.25
N ASN A 32 0.85 -35.23 -19.99
CA ASN A 32 -0.04 -34.45 -19.17
C ASN A 32 0.58 -34.30 -17.78
N SER A 33 1.21 -33.18 -17.51
CA SER A 33 1.63 -32.81 -16.17
C SER A 33 0.58 -31.89 -15.57
N SER A 34 -0.37 -32.48 -14.87
CA SER A 34 -1.16 -31.78 -13.85
C SER A 34 -0.15 -31.19 -12.86
N ALA A 35 0.03 -29.87 -12.87
CA ALA A 35 0.79 -29.19 -11.84
C ALA A 35 0.06 -29.36 -10.50
N SER A 36 0.44 -30.36 -9.75
CA SER A 36 0.05 -30.54 -8.36
C SER A 36 0.62 -29.33 -7.59
N LEU A 37 -0.25 -28.53 -6.99
CA LEU A 37 0.10 -27.59 -5.94
C LEU A 37 0.72 -28.41 -4.80
N ALA A 38 2.04 -28.47 -4.76
CA ALA A 38 2.75 -29.04 -3.63
C ALA A 38 2.47 -28.16 -2.41
N ALA A 39 1.56 -28.62 -1.54
CA ALA A 39 1.36 -28.06 -0.23
C ALA A 39 2.69 -28.15 0.52
N ALA A 40 3.34 -27.01 0.79
CA ALA A 40 4.50 -26.95 1.64
C ALA A 40 4.10 -27.43 3.04
N SER A 41 4.60 -28.58 3.42
CA SER A 41 4.38 -29.18 4.75
C SER A 41 4.99 -28.26 5.81
N GLY A 42 4.17 -27.86 6.79
CA GLY A 42 4.57 -27.01 7.91
C GLY A 42 5.60 -27.69 8.82
N GLY A 43 6.82 -27.27 8.71
CA GLY A 43 7.84 -27.31 9.75
C GLY A 43 8.32 -25.88 9.96
N ASN A 44 8.90 -25.56 11.11
CA ASN A 44 9.40 -24.25 11.53
C ASN A 44 10.39 -23.55 10.56
N GLY A 45 10.35 -23.83 9.31
CA GLY A 45 11.11 -23.26 8.20
C GLY A 45 10.15 -22.54 7.28
N CYS A 46 10.35 -21.26 7.20
CA CYS A 46 9.99 -20.45 6.08
C CYS A 46 10.36 -21.20 4.78
N PRO A 47 9.46 -21.47 3.84
CA PRO A 47 9.92 -21.86 2.52
C PRO A 47 10.87 -20.75 2.07
N SER A 48 12.14 -21.10 1.82
CA SER A 48 13.11 -20.14 1.30
C SER A 48 12.44 -19.49 0.10
N ALA A 49 12.42 -18.15 0.08
CA ALA A 49 12.12 -17.44 -1.16
C ALA A 49 12.93 -18.18 -2.23
N GLY A 50 12.23 -18.80 -3.19
CA GLY A 50 12.89 -19.72 -4.13
C GLY A 50 14.12 -19.02 -4.65
N GLN A 51 15.16 -19.75 -5.03
CA GLN A 51 16.52 -19.26 -5.35
C GLN A 51 16.57 -18.09 -6.36
N ASN A 52 15.46 -17.56 -6.77
CA ASN A 52 15.27 -16.43 -7.70
C ASN A 52 14.79 -15.14 -7.04
N SER A 53 14.67 -15.06 -5.71
CA SER A 53 14.35 -13.79 -5.07
C SER A 53 15.59 -12.91 -4.98
N ASN A 54 15.54 -11.74 -5.60
CA ASN A 54 16.57 -10.71 -5.46
C ASN A 54 16.49 -9.96 -4.11
N VAL A 55 15.51 -10.31 -3.27
CA VAL A 55 15.27 -9.62 -1.99
C VAL A 55 16.40 -9.99 -1.01
N VAL A 56 17.06 -8.96 -0.52
CA VAL A 56 18.20 -9.07 0.38
C VAL A 56 17.92 -8.35 1.69
N ALA A 57 18.24 -9.01 2.80
CA ALA A 57 18.19 -8.44 4.14
C ALA A 57 19.53 -8.66 4.86
N PRO A 58 19.87 -7.84 5.87
CA PRO A 58 21.10 -8.03 6.65
C PRO A 58 21.13 -9.35 7.43
N ALA A 59 22.30 -9.71 7.94
CA ALA A 59 22.44 -10.86 8.85
C ALA A 59 21.49 -10.71 10.06
N GLY A 60 20.87 -11.82 10.48
CA GLY A 60 19.86 -11.84 11.53
C GLY A 60 18.41 -11.72 11.04
N TYR A 61 18.21 -11.42 9.76
CA TYR A 61 16.89 -11.41 9.11
C TYR A 61 16.77 -12.59 8.15
N LYS A 62 15.60 -13.20 8.10
CA LYS A 62 15.27 -14.30 7.19
C LYS A 62 14.14 -13.88 6.27
N VAL A 63 14.41 -13.84 4.98
CA VAL A 63 13.44 -13.48 3.94
C VAL A 63 12.79 -14.75 3.37
N CYS A 64 11.47 -14.74 3.22
CA CYS A 64 10.70 -15.82 2.62
C CYS A 64 9.58 -15.26 1.77
N LEU A 65 9.19 -15.98 0.73
CA LEU A 65 7.97 -15.72 0.00
C LEU A 65 6.78 -16.23 0.83
N PHE A 66 5.96 -15.32 1.35
CA PHE A 66 4.75 -15.65 2.12
C PHE A 66 3.60 -16.07 1.21
N ALA A 67 3.35 -15.29 0.16
CA ALA A 67 2.33 -15.57 -0.85
C ALA A 67 2.84 -15.15 -2.23
N ALA A 68 2.82 -16.09 -3.17
CA ALA A 68 3.19 -15.85 -4.56
C ALA A 68 2.02 -15.25 -5.34
N ALA A 69 2.32 -14.34 -6.28
CA ALA A 69 1.35 -13.93 -7.27
C ALA A 69 0.94 -15.12 -8.17
N THR A 70 -0.31 -15.10 -8.62
CA THR A 70 -0.91 -16.10 -9.51
C THR A 70 -1.61 -15.39 -10.67
N THR A 71 -2.19 -16.15 -11.59
CA THR A 71 -2.98 -15.57 -12.69
C THR A 71 -4.29 -14.94 -12.24
N THR A 72 -4.77 -15.24 -11.03
CA THR A 72 -6.04 -14.76 -10.47
C THR A 72 -5.86 -13.89 -9.22
N ALA A 73 -4.64 -13.76 -8.74
CA ALA A 73 -4.26 -12.93 -7.60
C ALA A 73 -2.84 -12.40 -7.86
N SER A 74 -2.73 -11.21 -8.39
CA SER A 74 -1.47 -10.57 -8.79
C SER A 74 -1.48 -9.11 -8.36
N HIS A 75 -0.31 -8.49 -8.38
CA HIS A 75 -0.12 -7.12 -7.92
C HIS A 75 -0.66 -6.93 -6.49
N PRO A 76 -0.01 -7.55 -5.47
CA PRO A 76 -0.39 -7.34 -4.08
C PRO A 76 -0.06 -5.89 -3.70
N ASP A 77 -0.97 -5.29 -2.96
CA ASP A 77 -0.81 -3.94 -2.48
C ASP A 77 -0.89 -3.88 -0.97
N ASN A 78 -2.04 -4.13 -0.37
CA ASN A 78 -2.21 -4.03 1.06
C ASN A 78 -2.17 -5.39 1.77
N VAL A 79 -1.64 -5.41 2.99
CA VAL A 79 -1.56 -6.58 3.87
C VAL A 79 -2.11 -6.24 5.25
N VAL A 80 -3.04 -7.05 5.76
CA VAL A 80 -3.61 -6.91 7.09
C VAL A 80 -3.40 -8.17 7.90
N VAL A 81 -2.88 -8.04 9.14
CA VAL A 81 -2.75 -9.15 10.09
C VAL A 81 -3.77 -8.98 11.21
N SER A 82 -4.55 -10.00 11.47
CA SER A 82 -5.53 -10.02 12.56
C SER A 82 -5.60 -11.41 13.22
N GLY A 83 -5.08 -11.52 14.42
CA GLY A 83 -5.04 -12.79 15.15
C GLY A 83 -4.27 -13.88 14.37
N SER A 84 -4.97 -14.95 13.98
CA SER A 84 -4.41 -16.06 13.20
C SER A 84 -4.54 -15.87 11.68
N ASP A 85 -5.11 -14.77 11.24
CA ASP A 85 -5.41 -14.51 9.84
C ASP A 85 -4.53 -13.40 9.25
N VAL A 86 -4.21 -13.55 7.97
CA VAL A 86 -3.56 -12.55 7.15
C VAL A 86 -4.44 -12.33 5.93
N PHE A 87 -4.78 -11.08 5.64
CA PHE A 87 -5.53 -10.70 4.45
C PHE A 87 -4.59 -9.96 3.50
N ILE A 88 -4.64 -10.32 2.23
CA ILE A 88 -3.86 -9.67 1.17
C ILE A 88 -4.83 -9.18 0.10
N GLY A 89 -4.71 -7.89 -0.23
CA GLY A 89 -5.35 -7.25 -1.37
C GLY A 89 -4.48 -7.44 -2.61
N TRP A 90 -5.05 -8.02 -3.65
CA TRP A 90 -4.42 -8.22 -4.95
C TRP A 90 -5.15 -7.35 -5.95
N GLN A 91 -4.50 -6.29 -6.42
CA GLN A 91 -5.08 -5.33 -7.36
C GLN A 91 -5.40 -5.98 -8.72
N ASN A 92 -4.71 -7.07 -9.05
CA ASN A 92 -4.73 -7.68 -10.38
C ASN A 92 -4.32 -6.64 -11.45
N ILE A 93 -4.93 -6.68 -12.64
CA ILE A 93 -4.72 -5.66 -13.67
C ILE A 93 -6.01 -4.83 -13.77
N THR A 94 -6.27 -4.04 -12.75
CA THR A 94 -7.43 -3.15 -12.65
C THR A 94 -6.99 -1.69 -12.78
N ALA A 95 -7.89 -0.82 -13.26
CA ALA A 95 -7.60 0.61 -13.40
C ALA A 95 -7.84 1.32 -12.06
N LYS A 96 -6.88 2.16 -11.62
CA LYS A 96 -6.90 2.94 -10.39
C LYS A 96 -8.12 3.88 -10.28
N ASP A 97 -8.64 4.37 -11.41
CA ASP A 97 -9.82 5.24 -11.48
C ASP A 97 -11.16 4.48 -11.60
N GLY A 98 -11.14 3.15 -11.56
CA GLY A 98 -12.32 2.29 -11.65
C GLY A 98 -13.07 2.37 -12.98
N THR A 99 -12.44 2.83 -14.07
CA THR A 99 -13.09 2.96 -15.38
C THR A 99 -13.29 1.63 -16.09
N ASP A 100 -12.44 0.62 -15.81
CA ASP A 100 -12.46 -0.69 -16.44
C ASP A 100 -13.45 -1.70 -15.82
N THR A 101 -13.98 -1.40 -14.64
CA THR A 101 -14.92 -2.23 -13.87
C THR A 101 -14.45 -3.68 -13.62
N LYS A 102 -13.17 -3.95 -13.74
CA LYS A 102 -12.57 -5.23 -13.41
C LYS A 102 -12.55 -5.48 -11.91
N THR A 103 -12.07 -6.64 -11.50
CA THR A 103 -12.09 -7.06 -10.11
C THR A 103 -10.69 -7.26 -9.55
N SER A 104 -10.51 -6.81 -8.32
CA SER A 104 -9.44 -7.21 -7.42
C SER A 104 -9.81 -8.47 -6.67
N THR A 105 -8.80 -9.16 -6.12
CA THR A 105 -8.96 -10.34 -5.28
C THR A 105 -8.50 -10.03 -3.87
N ILE A 106 -9.31 -10.36 -2.86
CA ILE A 106 -8.90 -10.34 -1.47
C ILE A 106 -8.72 -11.79 -1.04
N THR A 107 -7.57 -12.15 -0.48
CA THR A 107 -7.34 -13.53 -0.04
C THR A 107 -6.99 -13.57 1.45
N GLN A 108 -7.70 -14.42 2.19
CA GLN A 108 -7.41 -14.78 3.58
C GLN A 108 -6.40 -15.92 3.60
N TYR A 109 -5.35 -15.76 4.38
CA TYR A 109 -4.34 -16.79 4.65
C TYR A 109 -4.27 -17.07 6.14
N THR A 110 -3.76 -18.23 6.51
CA THR A 110 -3.24 -18.46 7.86
C THR A 110 -1.92 -17.69 8.03
N THR A 111 -1.47 -17.50 9.27
CA THR A 111 -0.14 -16.93 9.58
C THR A 111 1.05 -17.75 9.04
N ALA A 112 0.79 -18.98 8.60
CA ALA A 112 1.76 -19.84 7.92
C ALA A 112 1.75 -19.70 6.38
N GLY A 113 0.99 -18.75 5.82
CA GLY A 113 0.91 -18.51 4.38
C GLY A 113 0.01 -19.49 3.61
N LYS A 114 -0.82 -20.30 4.30
CA LYS A 114 -1.76 -21.19 3.62
C LYS A 114 -3.04 -20.43 3.29
N PRO A 115 -3.49 -20.39 2.00
CA PRO A 115 -4.74 -19.73 1.62
C PRO A 115 -5.94 -20.47 2.23
N VAL A 116 -6.91 -19.69 2.71
CA VAL A 116 -8.13 -20.17 3.39
C VAL A 116 -9.37 -19.85 2.55
N HIS A 117 -9.49 -18.60 2.11
CA HIS A 117 -10.64 -18.12 1.35
C HIS A 117 -10.27 -16.94 0.46
N SER A 118 -11.02 -16.71 -0.61
CA SER A 118 -10.82 -15.54 -1.46
C SER A 118 -12.17 -14.92 -1.83
N TRP A 119 -12.17 -13.59 -1.94
CA TRP A 119 -13.29 -12.78 -2.41
C TRP A 119 -12.89 -12.01 -3.64
N SER A 120 -13.86 -11.67 -4.47
CA SER A 120 -13.69 -10.77 -5.61
C SER A 120 -14.48 -9.49 -5.35
N VAL A 121 -13.85 -8.34 -5.52
CA VAL A 121 -14.47 -7.02 -5.40
C VAL A 121 -14.23 -6.22 -6.68
N ILE A 122 -15.21 -5.43 -7.12
CA ILE A 122 -15.05 -4.59 -8.31
C ILE A 122 -14.21 -3.37 -7.95
N GLY A 123 -13.16 -3.12 -8.70
CA GLY A 123 -12.27 -1.97 -8.58
C GLY A 123 -10.84 -2.38 -8.27
N HIS A 124 -9.95 -1.41 -8.26
CA HIS A 124 -8.56 -1.47 -7.88
C HIS A 124 -8.45 -1.37 -6.36
N THR A 125 -8.10 -2.45 -5.68
CA THR A 125 -8.03 -2.45 -4.22
C THR A 125 -6.72 -1.81 -3.76
N ASP A 126 -6.84 -0.93 -2.79
CA ASP A 126 -5.72 -0.27 -2.14
C ASP A 126 -5.81 -0.54 -0.63
N GLY A 127 -6.17 0.41 0.20
CA GLY A 127 -6.20 0.26 1.64
C GLY A 127 -7.21 -0.75 2.17
N MET A 128 -6.79 -1.49 3.17
CA MET A 128 -7.64 -2.42 3.93
C MET A 128 -7.37 -2.33 5.42
N ARG A 129 -8.44 -2.46 6.25
CA ARG A 129 -8.29 -2.61 7.72
C ARG A 129 -9.31 -3.58 8.28
N PHE A 130 -8.86 -4.37 9.23
CA PHE A 130 -9.74 -5.27 9.99
C PHE A 130 -10.23 -4.58 11.27
N ASP A 131 -11.53 -4.60 11.48
CA ASP A 131 -12.15 -4.15 12.73
C ASP A 131 -12.41 -5.36 13.64
N PRO A 132 -11.64 -5.55 14.71
CA PRO A 132 -11.82 -6.69 15.60
C PRO A 132 -13.13 -6.63 16.41
N SER A 133 -13.75 -5.45 16.52
CA SER A 133 -15.00 -5.29 17.27
C SER A 133 -16.23 -5.78 16.50
N THR A 134 -16.19 -5.72 15.19
CA THR A 134 -17.28 -6.11 14.27
C THR A 134 -16.96 -7.34 13.43
N HIS A 135 -15.71 -7.82 13.43
CA HIS A 135 -15.19 -8.85 12.53
C HIS A 135 -15.30 -8.50 11.04
N LEU A 136 -15.36 -7.21 10.72
CA LEU A 136 -15.40 -6.71 9.35
C LEU A 136 -14.00 -6.35 8.86
N LEU A 137 -13.67 -6.82 7.67
CA LEU A 137 -12.57 -6.29 6.88
C LEU A 137 -13.12 -5.17 6.00
N TRP A 138 -12.63 -3.96 6.18
CA TRP A 138 -12.91 -2.81 5.36
C TRP A 138 -11.95 -2.81 4.18
N VAL A 139 -12.46 -2.53 2.98
CA VAL A 139 -11.66 -2.56 1.74
C VAL A 139 -12.00 -1.33 0.93
N MET A 140 -11.01 -0.46 0.72
CA MET A 140 -11.10 0.66 -0.23
C MET A 140 -10.68 0.21 -1.62
N CYS A 141 -11.25 0.84 -2.63
CA CYS A 141 -10.92 0.62 -4.03
C CYS A 141 -11.03 1.91 -4.83
N ASN A 142 -10.15 2.06 -5.82
CA ASN A 142 -10.11 3.12 -6.81
C ASN A 142 -9.64 4.46 -6.21
N GLU A 143 -8.37 4.56 -5.97
CA GLU A 143 -7.68 5.74 -5.43
C GLU A 143 -7.78 6.98 -6.32
N ASP A 144 -7.84 6.82 -7.65
CA ASP A 144 -7.83 7.92 -8.62
C ASP A 144 -9.23 8.43 -9.03
N GLY A 145 -10.30 7.70 -8.69
CA GLY A 145 -11.67 8.10 -9.05
C GLY A 145 -12.71 7.01 -8.84
N LYS A 146 -13.99 7.33 -8.96
CA LYS A 146 -15.11 6.39 -8.78
C LYS A 146 -14.92 5.44 -7.58
N PRO A 147 -14.59 5.95 -6.38
CA PRO A 147 -14.19 5.12 -5.25
C PRO A 147 -15.28 4.15 -4.84
N ARG A 148 -14.86 2.99 -4.34
CA ARG A 148 -15.73 1.96 -3.80
C ARG A 148 -15.26 1.56 -2.42
N LEU A 149 -16.22 1.34 -1.53
CA LEU A 149 -15.97 0.80 -0.21
C LEU A 149 -16.72 -0.52 -0.06
N TYR A 150 -16.01 -1.53 0.42
CA TYR A 150 -16.62 -2.80 0.78
C TYR A 150 -16.38 -3.10 2.26
N THR A 151 -17.31 -3.83 2.87
CA THR A 151 -17.07 -4.54 4.13
C THR A 151 -17.25 -6.03 3.89
N ILE A 152 -16.32 -6.83 4.37
CA ILE A 152 -16.32 -8.28 4.29
C ILE A 152 -16.45 -8.83 5.70
N ASP A 153 -17.53 -9.52 5.99
CA ASP A 153 -17.66 -10.28 7.22
C ASP A 153 -16.78 -11.53 7.12
N THR A 154 -15.69 -11.55 7.86
CA THR A 154 -14.70 -12.64 7.78
C THR A 154 -15.20 -13.95 8.37
N THR A 155 -16.29 -13.93 9.13
CA THR A 155 -16.95 -15.13 9.70
C THR A 155 -17.92 -15.75 8.71
N THR A 156 -18.90 -14.95 8.24
CA THR A 156 -19.95 -15.41 7.33
C THR A 156 -19.51 -15.42 5.87
N LYS A 157 -18.39 -14.78 5.54
CA LYS A 157 -17.84 -14.59 4.21
C LYS A 157 -18.67 -13.65 3.31
N ALA A 158 -19.64 -12.97 3.88
CA ALA A 158 -20.51 -12.03 3.15
C ALA A 158 -19.74 -10.75 2.77
N VAL A 159 -19.90 -10.33 1.52
CA VAL A 159 -19.38 -9.08 0.99
C VAL A 159 -20.53 -8.08 0.88
N LYS A 160 -20.32 -6.87 1.39
CA LYS A 160 -21.28 -5.78 1.30
C LYS A 160 -20.64 -4.57 0.63
N HIS A 161 -21.21 -4.10 -0.46
CA HIS A 161 -20.84 -2.83 -1.08
C HIS A 161 -21.50 -1.69 -0.29
N ILE A 162 -20.67 -0.74 0.13
CA ILE A 162 -21.09 0.48 0.83
C ILE A 162 -21.15 1.63 -0.16
N ILE A 163 -22.27 2.30 -0.23
CA ILE A 163 -22.49 3.46 -1.09
C ILE A 163 -21.83 4.68 -0.46
N LEU A 164 -20.81 5.19 -1.11
CA LEU A 164 -20.16 6.45 -0.77
C LEU A 164 -20.94 7.64 -1.38
N PRO A 165 -20.97 8.81 -0.73
CA PRO A 165 -21.45 10.02 -1.38
C PRO A 165 -20.48 10.44 -2.50
N PRO A 166 -20.91 11.33 -3.42
CA PRO A 166 -20.01 11.90 -4.42
C PRO A 166 -18.75 12.50 -3.79
N THR A 167 -17.61 12.29 -4.41
CA THR A 167 -16.32 12.79 -3.93
C THR A 167 -16.19 14.29 -4.24
N PRO A 168 -16.13 15.18 -3.23
CA PRO A 168 -16.02 16.61 -3.48
C PRO A 168 -14.61 17.00 -3.99
N HIS A 169 -13.61 16.15 -3.74
CA HIS A 169 -12.22 16.40 -4.13
C HIS A 169 -11.89 15.96 -5.57
N GLY A 170 -12.76 15.22 -6.25
CA GLY A 170 -12.60 14.84 -7.67
C GLY A 170 -11.77 13.58 -7.92
N GLY A 171 -11.01 13.08 -6.93
CA GLY A 171 -10.29 11.81 -6.96
C GLY A 171 -11.08 10.65 -6.35
N GLY A 172 -10.36 9.68 -5.81
CA GLY A 172 -10.90 8.55 -5.08
C GLY A 172 -10.59 8.58 -3.58
N PHE A 173 -10.56 7.42 -2.98
CA PHE A 173 -10.08 7.21 -1.62
C PHE A 173 -9.11 6.04 -1.65
N ASP A 174 -7.98 6.20 -0.98
CA ASP A 174 -6.91 5.20 -0.97
C ASP A 174 -7.07 4.25 0.22
N ASP A 175 -6.83 4.72 1.42
CA ASP A 175 -6.77 3.86 2.60
C ASP A 175 -7.93 4.10 3.58
N VAL A 176 -8.08 3.16 4.50
CA VAL A 176 -9.02 3.18 5.62
C VAL A 176 -8.28 2.87 6.91
N GLN A 177 -8.48 3.66 7.96
CA GLN A 177 -7.90 3.39 9.28
C GLN A 177 -8.95 3.50 10.38
N ILE A 178 -8.79 2.70 11.44
CA ILE A 178 -9.68 2.66 12.61
C ILE A 178 -8.91 3.11 13.84
N VAL A 179 -9.25 4.26 14.38
CA VAL A 179 -8.62 4.85 15.56
C VAL A 179 -9.67 5.13 16.63
N GLY A 180 -9.51 4.55 17.81
CA GLY A 180 -10.46 4.75 18.92
C GLY A 180 -11.91 4.36 18.58
N GLY A 181 -12.10 3.35 17.74
CA GLY A 181 -13.42 2.88 17.26
C GLY A 181 -14.07 3.79 16.22
N LYS A 182 -13.37 4.80 15.72
CA LYS A 182 -13.82 5.64 14.59
C LYS A 182 -13.08 5.23 13.32
N VAL A 183 -13.81 5.19 12.21
CA VAL A 183 -13.25 4.89 10.89
C VAL A 183 -12.92 6.18 10.18
N PHE A 184 -11.74 6.22 9.57
CA PHE A 184 -11.24 7.32 8.75
C PHE A 184 -10.88 6.79 7.36
N ILE A 185 -11.08 7.62 6.33
CA ILE A 185 -10.62 7.40 4.96
C ILE A 185 -9.94 8.67 4.48
N ASP A 186 -8.87 8.55 3.77
CA ASP A 186 -8.16 9.65 3.14
C ASP A 186 -8.71 9.94 1.74
N ALA A 187 -8.40 11.11 1.20
CA ALA A 187 -8.90 11.57 -0.09
C ALA A 187 -7.74 11.70 -1.07
N SER A 188 -7.51 10.64 -1.82
CA SER A 188 -6.42 10.53 -2.77
C SER A 188 -6.71 11.28 -4.08
N ASN A 189 -5.66 11.64 -4.80
CA ASN A 189 -5.63 12.27 -6.12
C ASN A 189 -6.63 13.45 -6.27
N PRO A 190 -6.60 14.46 -5.37
CA PRO A 190 -7.56 15.55 -5.40
C PRO A 190 -7.37 16.46 -6.61
N THR A 191 -8.48 17.00 -7.14
CA THR A 191 -8.42 18.04 -8.17
C THR A 191 -7.81 19.30 -7.59
N LEU A 192 -6.64 19.67 -8.09
CA LEU A 192 -5.92 20.85 -7.66
C LEU A 192 -6.43 22.11 -8.39
N THR A 193 -6.28 23.26 -7.74
CA THR A 193 -6.50 24.57 -8.40
C THR A 193 -5.44 24.82 -9.47
N ALA A 194 -5.64 25.84 -10.32
CA ALA A 194 -4.63 26.26 -11.31
C ALA A 194 -3.27 26.65 -10.69
N ALA A 195 -3.23 26.96 -9.39
CA ALA A 195 -2.01 27.22 -8.64
C ALA A 195 -1.43 25.96 -7.96
N GLY A 196 -1.91 24.76 -8.29
CA GLY A 196 -1.45 23.50 -7.73
C GLY A 196 -1.82 23.27 -6.26
N LYS A 197 -2.88 23.94 -5.76
CA LYS A 197 -3.32 23.80 -4.37
C LYS A 197 -4.52 22.87 -4.25
N ASN A 198 -4.53 22.04 -3.20
CA ASN A 198 -5.68 21.22 -2.85
C ASN A 198 -6.72 22.06 -2.07
N PRO A 199 -7.87 22.43 -2.66
CA PRO A 199 -8.90 23.20 -1.97
C PRO A 199 -9.84 22.32 -1.14
N ASN A 200 -9.73 21.00 -1.23
CA ASN A 200 -10.68 20.03 -0.68
C ASN A 200 -10.13 19.38 0.61
N PRO A 201 -10.98 18.72 1.41
CA PRO A 201 -10.51 17.90 2.52
C PRO A 201 -9.67 16.71 2.04
N SER A 202 -8.64 16.37 2.83
CA SER A 202 -7.76 15.21 2.62
C SER A 202 -8.06 14.03 3.54
N LEU A 203 -8.90 14.21 4.56
CA LEU A 203 -9.28 13.14 5.49
C LEU A 203 -10.74 13.30 5.91
N TYR A 204 -11.46 12.19 5.93
CA TYR A 204 -12.84 12.11 6.39
C TYR A 204 -13.00 11.06 7.48
N SER A 205 -13.92 11.28 8.41
CA SER A 205 -14.47 10.21 9.25
C SER A 205 -15.70 9.62 8.60
N VAL A 206 -15.89 8.30 8.79
CA VAL A 206 -16.96 7.51 8.18
C VAL A 206 -17.91 6.98 9.23
N VAL A 207 -19.21 7.14 9.03
CA VAL A 207 -20.25 6.47 9.80
C VAL A 207 -21.16 5.72 8.85
N LEU A 208 -21.37 4.43 9.09
CA LEU A 208 -22.27 3.61 8.28
C LEU A 208 -23.71 3.70 8.77
N SER A 209 -24.64 3.83 7.83
CA SER A 209 -26.07 3.69 8.04
C SER A 209 -26.61 2.69 7.01
N GLY A 210 -26.86 1.46 7.44
CA GLY A 210 -27.21 0.38 6.53
C GLY A 210 -26.07 0.07 5.55
N ASN A 211 -26.28 0.33 4.27
CA ASN A 211 -25.27 0.17 3.20
C ASN A 211 -24.77 1.52 2.67
N THR A 212 -24.97 2.61 3.38
CA THR A 212 -24.56 3.96 2.97
C THR A 212 -23.54 4.51 3.96
N ALA A 213 -22.52 5.18 3.47
CA ALA A 213 -21.56 5.90 4.28
C ALA A 213 -21.94 7.39 4.38
N LYS A 214 -21.83 7.94 5.59
CA LYS A 214 -21.82 9.38 5.82
C LYS A 214 -20.39 9.82 6.09
N LEU A 215 -19.90 10.78 5.33
CA LEU A 215 -18.56 11.36 5.47
C LEU A 215 -18.64 12.68 6.22
N THR A 216 -17.67 12.92 7.08
CA THR A 216 -17.49 14.20 7.81
C THR A 216 -16.03 14.63 7.66
N ASN A 217 -15.80 15.87 7.26
CA ASN A 217 -14.46 16.43 7.09
C ASN A 217 -13.69 16.42 8.41
N VAL A 218 -12.44 15.96 8.37
CA VAL A 218 -11.52 15.88 9.52
C VAL A 218 -10.28 16.75 9.28
N LEU A 219 -9.71 16.70 8.09
CA LEU A 219 -8.52 17.46 7.73
C LEU A 219 -8.72 18.14 6.37
N SER A 220 -8.36 19.42 6.27
CA SER A 220 -8.33 20.13 4.99
C SER A 220 -7.14 19.69 4.13
N GLY A 221 -7.19 19.95 2.82
CA GLY A 221 -6.04 19.73 1.92
C GLY A 221 -4.87 20.68 2.17
N GLN A 222 -5.11 21.76 2.92
CA GLN A 222 -4.08 22.74 3.32
C GLN A 222 -4.09 22.96 4.83
N PRO A 223 -3.79 21.94 5.64
CA PRO A 223 -3.86 22.06 7.08
C PRO A 223 -2.65 22.83 7.61
N LYS A 224 -2.84 23.47 8.77
CA LYS A 224 -1.71 23.95 9.57
C LYS A 224 -1.08 22.79 10.33
N ALA A 225 0.23 22.71 10.32
CA ALA A 225 1.00 21.68 11.01
C ALA A 225 2.21 22.30 11.73
N THR A 226 2.74 21.56 12.71
CA THR A 226 4.03 21.87 13.34
C THR A 226 5.09 20.90 12.79
N THR A 227 6.21 21.43 12.27
CA THR A 227 7.30 20.60 11.76
C THR A 227 7.99 19.80 12.86
N ILE A 228 8.39 18.55 12.56
CA ILE A 228 9.14 17.67 13.49
C ILE A 228 10.65 17.80 13.23
N ASN A 229 11.07 17.64 11.98
CA ASN A 229 12.48 17.52 11.58
C ASN A 229 13.21 18.86 11.34
N LEU A 230 12.60 19.95 11.70
CA LEU A 230 13.19 21.30 11.69
C LEU A 230 12.85 21.97 13.03
N PRO A 231 13.45 23.13 13.37
CA PRO A 231 12.97 23.88 14.52
C PRO A 231 11.45 23.98 14.46
N ALA A 232 10.78 23.67 15.58
CA ALA A 232 9.32 23.57 15.65
C ALA A 232 8.67 24.87 15.12
N THR A 233 8.29 24.88 13.87
CA THR A 233 7.68 26.00 13.16
C THR A 233 6.29 25.61 12.69
N SER A 234 5.37 26.56 12.74
CA SER A 234 4.06 26.39 12.14
C SER A 234 4.18 26.56 10.63
N THR A 235 3.66 25.61 9.88
CA THR A 235 3.59 25.65 8.42
C THR A 235 2.18 25.37 7.93
N THR A 236 1.87 25.75 6.70
CA THR A 236 0.65 25.32 6.01
C THR A 236 1.05 24.33 4.93
N LEU A 237 0.55 23.12 5.02
CA LEU A 237 0.82 22.05 4.06
C LEU A 237 -0.02 22.23 2.78
N ASN A 238 0.23 21.39 1.79
CA ASN A 238 -0.57 21.26 0.60
C ASN A 238 -0.59 19.81 0.19
N LEU A 239 -1.55 19.06 0.72
CA LEU A 239 -1.65 17.61 0.55
C LEU A 239 -2.20 17.31 -0.84
N THR A 240 -1.31 16.92 -1.75
CA THR A 240 -1.67 16.66 -3.15
C THR A 240 -1.90 15.18 -3.43
N ASP A 241 -1.44 14.31 -2.52
CA ASP A 241 -1.50 12.88 -2.68
C ASP A 241 -1.59 12.17 -1.31
N PRO A 242 -2.68 12.39 -0.54
CA PRO A 242 -2.96 11.56 0.64
C PRO A 242 -3.10 10.10 0.23
N ASP A 243 -2.41 9.22 0.93
CA ASP A 243 -2.23 7.82 0.54
C ASP A 243 -2.44 6.91 1.76
N SER A 244 -1.42 6.28 2.29
CA SER A 244 -1.55 5.29 3.34
C SER A 244 -1.75 5.86 4.74
N MET A 245 -2.46 5.11 5.58
CA MET A 245 -2.72 5.47 6.98
C MET A 245 -2.30 4.36 7.94
N MET A 246 -1.73 4.73 9.07
CA MET A 246 -1.34 3.81 10.14
C MET A 246 -1.62 4.39 11.52
N ILE A 247 -1.52 3.55 12.55
CA ILE A 247 -1.54 4.02 13.95
C ILE A 247 -0.10 4.26 14.40
N GLY A 248 0.18 5.48 14.80
CA GLY A 248 1.48 5.89 15.31
C GLY A 248 1.79 5.35 16.72
N PRO A 249 3.03 5.51 17.18
CA PRO A 249 3.49 4.91 18.43
C PRO A 249 2.78 5.43 19.69
N ASN A 250 2.12 6.59 19.63
CA ASN A 250 1.35 7.15 20.74
C ASN A 250 -0.17 7.02 20.53
N GLY A 251 -0.61 6.21 19.54
CA GLY A 251 -2.01 6.00 19.22
C GLY A 251 -2.64 7.10 18.34
N GLU A 252 -1.82 8.02 17.81
CA GLU A 252 -2.26 9.01 16.81
C GLU A 252 -2.52 8.36 15.46
N LEU A 253 -3.36 9.00 14.66
CA LEU A 253 -3.49 8.66 13.25
C LEU A 253 -2.29 9.23 12.50
N VAL A 254 -1.57 8.39 11.79
CA VAL A 254 -0.53 8.81 10.85
C VAL A 254 -1.09 8.68 9.44
N LEU A 255 -0.94 9.73 8.66
CA LEU A 255 -1.30 9.80 7.24
C LEU A 255 -0.05 10.21 6.49
N ASP A 256 0.36 9.46 5.49
CA ASP A 256 1.35 9.98 4.56
C ASP A 256 0.68 10.66 3.37
N SER A 257 1.39 11.63 2.80
CA SER A 257 1.08 12.23 1.52
C SER A 257 2.24 11.86 0.61
N GLN A 258 2.07 10.77 -0.14
CA GLN A 258 3.14 10.08 -0.85
C GLN A 258 3.83 11.02 -1.84
N GLY A 259 3.07 11.67 -2.71
CA GLY A 259 3.60 12.59 -3.71
C GLY A 259 4.28 13.83 -3.12
N ASP A 260 3.93 14.22 -1.89
CA ASP A 260 4.52 15.36 -1.19
C ASP A 260 5.74 14.96 -0.33
N SER A 261 6.00 13.66 -0.17
CA SER A 261 7.03 13.10 0.73
C SER A 261 6.89 13.61 2.16
N GLU A 262 5.67 13.58 2.69
CA GLU A 262 5.31 14.07 4.02
C GLU A 262 4.51 13.03 4.80
N MET A 263 4.81 12.87 6.09
CA MET A 263 4.02 12.06 7.04
C MET A 263 3.41 12.97 8.10
N LEU A 264 2.11 12.90 8.25
CA LEU A 264 1.34 13.69 9.21
C LEU A 264 0.99 12.84 10.43
N PHE A 265 1.29 13.33 11.61
CA PHE A 265 0.90 12.74 12.88
C PHE A 265 -0.27 13.54 13.45
N ILE A 266 -1.46 12.96 13.43
CA ILE A 266 -2.73 13.63 13.75
C ILE A 266 -3.24 13.12 15.09
N THR A 267 -3.08 13.93 16.12
CA THR A 267 -3.58 13.62 17.47
C THR A 267 -5.05 14.02 17.57
N SER A 268 -5.88 13.17 18.17
CA SER A 268 -7.33 13.40 18.39
C SER A 268 -8.09 13.79 17.11
N PRO A 269 -7.98 13.01 16.02
CA PRO A 269 -8.58 13.38 14.73
C PRO A 269 -10.11 13.59 14.82
N GLY A 270 -10.60 14.65 14.18
CA GLY A 270 -12.02 15.01 14.15
C GLY A 270 -12.59 15.53 15.47
N THR A 271 -11.73 16.04 16.36
CA THR A 271 -12.17 16.67 17.63
C THR A 271 -11.65 18.11 17.73
N PRO A 272 -12.20 18.95 18.64
CA PRO A 272 -11.66 20.29 18.90
C PRO A 272 -10.21 20.31 19.39
N GLN A 273 -9.67 19.18 19.89
CA GLN A 273 -8.29 19.02 20.37
C GLN A 273 -7.35 18.49 19.28
N GLN A 274 -7.82 18.38 18.04
CA GLN A 274 -7.00 17.92 16.93
C GLN A 274 -5.74 18.77 16.78
N SER A 275 -4.60 18.12 16.69
CA SER A 275 -3.34 18.76 16.34
C SER A 275 -2.61 17.95 15.29
N VAL A 276 -1.83 18.63 14.45
CA VAL A 276 -1.11 18.03 13.34
C VAL A 276 0.38 18.36 13.47
N LYS A 277 1.20 17.33 13.41
CA LYS A 277 2.64 17.47 13.21
C LYS A 277 3.01 16.88 11.86
N VAL A 278 4.03 17.41 11.21
CA VAL A 278 4.51 16.92 9.93
C VAL A 278 5.99 16.57 10.00
N LEU A 279 6.33 15.42 9.44
CA LEU A 279 7.69 14.94 9.20
C LEU A 279 7.89 14.91 7.69
N SER A 280 8.79 15.75 7.16
CA SER A 280 9.23 15.62 5.77
C SER A 280 10.20 14.44 5.67
N VAL A 281 9.98 13.56 4.72
CA VAL A 281 10.78 12.35 4.50
C VAL A 281 11.63 12.47 3.23
N GLY A 282 12.66 11.64 3.12
CA GLY A 282 13.68 11.79 2.08
C GLY A 282 13.26 11.32 0.69
N THR A 283 12.15 10.61 0.55
CA THR A 283 11.56 10.11 -0.69
C THR A 283 10.08 9.82 -0.48
N GLN A 284 9.37 9.54 -1.54
CA GLN A 284 8.01 9.00 -1.44
C GLN A 284 8.03 7.72 -0.61
N VAL A 285 7.07 7.59 0.28
CA VAL A 285 6.84 6.41 1.12
C VAL A 285 5.39 6.02 1.01
N ASP A 286 5.14 4.76 1.22
CA ASP A 286 3.84 4.14 1.29
C ASP A 286 3.62 3.67 2.74
N ASP A 287 3.15 2.46 3.00
CA ASP A 287 2.91 1.97 4.35
C ASP A 287 4.14 2.09 5.28
N THR A 288 3.87 2.40 6.53
CA THR A 288 4.85 2.38 7.62
C THR A 288 4.37 1.49 8.76
N VAL A 289 5.23 0.61 9.25
CA VAL A 289 4.98 -0.24 10.41
C VAL A 289 5.84 0.21 11.58
N PHE A 290 5.21 0.55 12.70
CA PHE A 290 5.90 0.75 13.98
C PHE A 290 6.09 -0.60 14.64
N VAL A 291 7.33 -1.06 14.73
CA VAL A 291 7.70 -2.40 15.19
C VAL A 291 7.29 -2.61 16.66
N PRO A 292 6.36 -3.52 16.99
CA PRO A 292 5.85 -3.63 18.34
C PRO A 292 6.71 -4.52 19.26
N GLY A 293 7.65 -5.30 18.70
CA GLY A 293 8.44 -6.26 19.47
C GLY A 293 9.70 -6.72 18.77
N SER A 294 10.63 -7.31 19.52
CA SER A 294 11.91 -7.77 18.97
C SER A 294 11.81 -9.08 18.16
N LYS A 295 10.71 -9.82 18.28
CA LYS A 295 10.48 -11.10 17.58
C LYS A 295 9.23 -11.00 16.74
N GLY A 296 9.32 -11.37 15.48
CA GLY A 296 8.19 -11.34 14.54
C GLY A 296 8.67 -11.25 13.10
N CYS A 297 7.73 -11.06 12.22
CA CYS A 297 7.99 -10.86 10.80
C CYS A 297 7.31 -9.58 10.33
N LEU A 298 8.00 -8.84 9.48
CA LEU A 298 7.38 -7.82 8.65
C LEU A 298 6.88 -8.52 7.38
N LEU A 299 5.61 -8.44 7.09
CA LEU A 299 5.04 -8.79 5.79
C LEU A 299 5.14 -7.57 4.90
N VAL A 300 5.55 -7.76 3.65
CA VAL A 300 5.72 -6.70 2.66
C VAL A 300 5.08 -7.14 1.35
N ALA A 301 4.09 -6.40 0.90
CA ALA A 301 3.56 -6.54 -0.45
C ALA A 301 4.53 -5.90 -1.43
N ASP A 302 5.10 -6.70 -2.32
CA ASP A 302 5.90 -6.23 -3.44
C ASP A 302 5.07 -6.37 -4.71
N ASN A 303 4.50 -5.28 -5.16
CA ASN A 303 3.43 -5.22 -6.16
C ASN A 303 3.77 -5.99 -7.44
N ASN A 304 5.04 -6.01 -7.84
CA ASN A 304 5.48 -6.69 -9.05
C ASN A 304 5.88 -8.17 -8.86
N SER A 305 5.83 -8.71 -7.62
CA SER A 305 6.31 -10.09 -7.37
C SER A 305 5.42 -10.92 -6.45
N GLY A 306 5.04 -10.42 -5.28
CA GLY A 306 4.26 -11.17 -4.29
C GLY A 306 4.43 -10.59 -2.88
N VAL A 307 3.99 -11.32 -1.87
CA VAL A 307 4.15 -10.90 -0.48
C VAL A 307 5.30 -11.65 0.17
N PHE A 308 6.26 -10.90 0.69
CA PHE A 308 7.41 -11.45 1.43
C PHE A 308 7.18 -11.37 2.93
N SER A 309 7.74 -12.32 3.68
CA SER A 309 7.88 -12.23 5.12
C SER A 309 9.36 -12.10 5.48
N ILE A 310 9.71 -11.03 6.18
CA ILE A 310 11.04 -10.74 6.67
C ILE A 310 11.04 -10.96 8.18
N CYS A 311 11.54 -12.09 8.63
CA CYS A 311 11.46 -12.54 10.02
C CYS A 311 12.78 -12.35 10.75
N SER A 312 12.72 -11.89 11.99
CA SER A 312 13.92 -11.72 12.81
C SER A 312 13.58 -11.85 14.30
N SER A 313 14.63 -12.02 15.12
CA SER A 313 14.58 -11.89 16.58
C SER A 313 15.40 -10.69 17.08
N VAL A 314 15.87 -9.86 16.15
CA VAL A 314 16.71 -8.67 16.45
C VAL A 314 16.03 -7.37 16.00
N TRP A 315 14.73 -7.38 15.78
CA TRP A 315 13.97 -6.15 15.54
C TRP A 315 14.09 -5.19 16.74
N VAL A 316 14.15 -3.91 16.44
CA VAL A 316 14.18 -2.87 17.49
C VAL A 316 12.76 -2.39 17.75
N PRO A 317 12.17 -2.69 18.94
CA PRO A 317 10.83 -2.22 19.27
C PRO A 317 10.75 -0.70 19.22
N GLY A 318 9.66 -0.16 18.67
CA GLY A 318 9.45 1.28 18.48
C GLY A 318 10.12 1.87 17.23
N SER A 319 10.96 1.09 16.50
CA SER A 319 11.46 1.56 15.21
C SER A 319 10.33 1.63 14.17
N ALA A 320 10.40 2.61 13.28
CA ALA A 320 9.51 2.73 12.14
C ALA A 320 10.18 2.10 10.90
N MET A 321 9.49 1.15 10.30
CA MET A 321 9.86 0.53 9.02
C MET A 321 8.93 1.08 7.96
N THR A 322 9.46 1.66 6.89
CA THR A 322 8.66 2.25 5.82
C THR A 322 8.98 1.63 4.46
N ALA A 323 7.97 1.40 3.65
CA ALA A 323 8.10 1.04 2.26
C ALA A 323 8.40 2.31 1.43
N ALA A 324 9.37 2.21 0.55
CA ALA A 324 9.65 3.23 -0.46
C ALA A 324 9.46 2.57 -1.82
N PRO A 325 8.32 2.81 -2.50
CA PRO A 325 8.02 2.20 -3.78
C PRO A 325 8.91 2.74 -4.89
N SER A 326 8.95 2.03 -6.02
CA SER A 326 9.70 2.47 -7.20
C SER A 326 8.90 3.40 -8.13
N ASP A 327 7.81 3.96 -7.66
CA ASP A 327 6.94 4.87 -8.41
C ASP A 327 7.59 6.22 -8.70
N SER A 328 8.63 6.54 -7.94
CA SER A 328 9.49 7.71 -8.16
C SER A 328 10.79 7.33 -8.88
N THR A 329 11.87 8.06 -8.61
CA THR A 329 13.20 7.81 -9.19
C THR A 329 14.08 6.86 -8.38
N VAL A 330 13.58 6.33 -7.26
CA VAL A 330 14.32 5.40 -6.39
C VAL A 330 14.05 3.94 -6.78
N ILE A 331 14.99 3.07 -6.46
CA ILE A 331 14.78 1.62 -6.53
C ILE A 331 14.01 1.21 -5.29
N GLY A 332 12.95 0.42 -5.42
CA GLY A 332 12.10 -0.02 -4.31
C GLY A 332 12.87 -0.68 -3.17
N PHE A 333 12.60 -0.26 -1.94
CA PHE A 333 13.21 -0.83 -0.72
C PHE A 333 12.29 -0.68 0.49
N VAL A 334 12.55 -1.41 1.55
CA VAL A 334 12.03 -1.12 2.88
C VAL A 334 13.17 -0.63 3.75
N GLY A 335 12.96 0.49 4.43
CA GLY A 335 14.00 1.15 5.24
C GLY A 335 13.55 1.46 6.66
N THR A 336 14.52 1.76 7.50
CA THR A 336 14.28 2.31 8.84
C THR A 336 14.13 3.82 8.74
N LEU A 337 12.99 4.34 9.16
CA LEU A 337 12.68 5.77 9.19
C LEU A 337 13.07 6.38 10.55
N ASN A 338 13.87 7.43 10.52
CA ASN A 338 14.17 8.25 11.68
C ASN A 338 13.06 9.28 11.88
N LEU A 339 12.23 9.09 12.90
CA LEU A 339 11.07 9.94 13.20
C LEU A 339 11.42 11.36 13.65
N SER A 340 12.68 11.69 13.90
CA SER A 340 13.11 13.04 14.26
C SER A 340 13.72 13.82 13.08
N THR A 341 14.24 13.13 12.08
CA THR A 341 14.92 13.76 10.94
C THR A 341 14.26 13.50 9.59
N GLY A 342 13.38 12.50 9.47
CA GLY A 342 12.79 12.06 8.22
C GLY A 342 13.75 11.26 7.32
N GLN A 343 14.96 10.99 7.78
CA GLN A 343 15.91 10.18 7.02
C GLN A 343 15.49 8.71 7.01
N ILE A 344 15.57 8.09 5.84
CA ILE A 344 15.29 6.67 5.65
C ILE A 344 16.60 5.96 5.31
N GLN A 345 16.92 4.92 6.06
CA GLN A 345 18.05 4.06 5.78
C GLN A 345 17.57 2.72 5.23
N PRO A 346 17.86 2.38 3.97
CA PRO A 346 17.49 1.09 3.39
C PRO A 346 17.96 -0.08 4.25
N LEU A 347 17.06 -1.03 4.50
CA LEU A 347 17.31 -2.25 5.25
C LEU A 347 17.07 -3.50 4.40
N ILE A 348 15.93 -3.54 3.70
CA ILE A 348 15.55 -4.64 2.80
C ILE A 348 15.59 -4.09 1.39
N THR A 349 16.41 -4.70 0.52
CA THR A 349 16.62 -4.26 -0.86
C THR A 349 16.30 -5.38 -1.86
N GLY A 350 16.27 -5.06 -3.14
CA GLY A 350 15.94 -6.02 -4.20
C GLY A 350 14.45 -6.29 -4.33
N LEU A 351 13.59 -5.57 -3.59
CA LEU A 351 12.17 -5.45 -3.85
C LEU A 351 11.97 -4.66 -5.15
N GLN A 352 10.93 -4.99 -5.89
CA GLN A 352 10.64 -4.31 -7.16
C GLN A 352 9.77 -3.07 -6.96
N ASN A 353 8.68 -3.23 -6.21
CA ASN A 353 7.76 -2.13 -5.88
C ASN A 353 7.05 -2.44 -4.55
N PRO A 354 7.69 -2.19 -3.40
CA PRO A 354 7.10 -2.44 -2.09
C PRO A 354 6.07 -1.37 -1.74
N HIS A 355 4.87 -1.81 -1.36
CA HIS A 355 3.73 -1.00 -0.93
C HIS A 355 3.33 -1.37 0.49
N GLY A 356 2.18 -2.03 0.65
CA GLY A 356 1.57 -2.36 1.92
C GLY A 356 2.41 -3.24 2.83
N MET A 357 2.40 -2.95 4.12
CA MET A 357 3.15 -3.69 5.12
C MET A 357 2.31 -4.01 6.36
N ALA A 358 2.59 -5.15 6.99
CA ALA A 358 1.99 -5.51 8.26
C ALA A 358 2.96 -6.26 9.17
N TRP A 359 2.77 -6.09 10.49
CA TRP A 359 3.51 -6.87 11.47
C TRP A 359 2.82 -8.19 11.78
N LEU A 360 3.55 -9.28 11.63
CA LEU A 360 3.14 -10.64 12.03
C LEU A 360 3.90 -11.05 13.31
N PRO A 361 3.25 -11.05 14.49
CA PRO A 361 3.87 -11.47 15.74
C PRO A 361 4.21 -12.97 15.72
N ARG A 362 5.28 -13.36 16.45
CA ARG A 362 5.73 -14.76 16.61
C ARG A 362 6.10 -15.09 18.05
#